data_3b82e470e4d02def4c33dc955d1603f8
#
_entry.id   3b82e470e4d02def4c33dc955d1603f8
#
_cell.length_a   1.000
_cell.length_b   1.000
_cell.length_c   1.000
_cell.angle_alpha   90.00
_cell.angle_beta   90.00
_cell.angle_gamma   90.00
#
_symmetry.space_group_name_H-M   'P 1'
#
loop_
_entity.id
_entity.type
_entity.pdbx_description
1 polymer ?
#
loop_
_entity_poly.entity_id
_entity_poly.type
_entity_poly.pdbx_seq_one_letter_code
_entity_poly.pdbx_strand_id
1 'polypeptide(L)'
;KSDREVMAFCQSFMTELCKYIGADTDVPAGDIGTGAREIGYMFGQYKRIRGLYEGVLTGKGLTYGGSLARTEATGYGLLYLTEELLKLNGIELAGKTVAVSGSGNVAIYATEKAQQLGAKVVTVSDSTGWVYDPEGIDVAALKEIKEVNRARLTEYKKYRPNSEYHEGRGVWNVKVDIALPCATQNELHLEDAQALVANGCIAVCEGANMPTTLEATEYLQKNGVIFAPGKAANAGGVATSALEMS
;
A
#
# COMPACT_ATOMS: atom_id res chain seq x y z
N LYS A 1 9.99 19.14 4.18
CA LYS A 1 11.01 19.43 3.14
C LYS A 1 10.27 19.86 1.88
N SER A 2 10.79 20.89 1.21
CA SER A 2 10.26 21.34 -0.08
C SER A 2 10.64 20.36 -1.21
N ASP A 3 9.93 20.41 -2.32
CA ASP A 3 10.26 19.59 -3.51
C ASP A 3 11.67 19.89 -4.02
N ARG A 4 12.13 21.14 -3.90
CA ARG A 4 13.49 21.53 -4.26
C ARG A 4 14.56 20.84 -3.40
N GLU A 5 14.33 20.75 -2.10
CA GLU A 5 15.25 20.06 -1.18
C GLU A 5 15.29 18.55 -1.45
N VAL A 6 14.11 17.95 -1.71
CA VAL A 6 14.01 16.53 -2.07
C VAL A 6 14.72 16.26 -3.40
N MET A 7 14.50 17.10 -4.40
CA MET A 7 15.19 17.00 -5.69
C MET A 7 16.71 17.09 -5.54
N ALA A 8 17.21 18.07 -4.80
CA ALA A 8 18.65 18.23 -4.56
C ALA A 8 19.25 17.02 -3.86
N PHE A 9 18.54 16.47 -2.88
CA PHE A 9 18.96 15.23 -2.19
C PHE A 9 19.00 14.04 -3.15
N CYS A 10 17.95 13.79 -3.92
CA CYS A 10 17.88 12.70 -4.90
C CYS A 10 18.99 12.80 -5.95
N GLN A 11 19.28 14.01 -6.44
CA GLN A 11 20.36 14.26 -7.41
C GLN A 11 21.73 14.01 -6.80
N SER A 12 21.99 14.49 -5.60
CA SER A 12 23.23 14.25 -4.87
C SER A 12 23.46 12.76 -4.60
N PHE A 13 22.42 12.06 -4.10
CA PHE A 13 22.45 10.63 -3.87
C PHE A 13 22.76 9.84 -5.16
N MET A 14 22.08 10.16 -6.26
CA MET A 14 22.28 9.49 -7.53
C MET A 14 23.66 9.76 -8.12
N THR A 15 24.26 10.91 -7.86
CA THR A 15 25.63 11.23 -8.32
C THR A 15 26.64 10.20 -7.81
N GLU A 16 26.47 9.72 -6.59
CA GLU A 16 27.32 8.64 -6.05
C GLU A 16 26.83 7.26 -6.47
N LEU A 17 25.53 7.01 -6.41
CA LEU A 17 24.94 5.69 -6.66
C LEU A 17 25.13 5.23 -8.11
N CYS A 18 25.10 6.14 -9.09
CA CYS A 18 25.16 5.82 -10.53
C CYS A 18 26.41 5.02 -10.94
N LYS A 19 27.43 4.94 -10.09
CA LYS A 19 28.65 4.16 -10.32
C LYS A 19 28.44 2.65 -10.12
N TYR A 20 27.38 2.26 -9.41
CA TYR A 20 27.15 0.90 -8.93
C TYR A 20 25.89 0.26 -9.49
N ILE A 21 25.08 1.01 -10.24
CA ILE A 21 23.79 0.56 -10.76
C ILE A 21 23.74 0.62 -12.28
N GLY A 22 22.84 -0.14 -12.87
CA GLY A 22 22.62 -0.20 -14.32
C GLY A 22 21.53 -1.19 -14.64
N ALA A 23 21.08 -1.23 -15.90
CA ALA A 23 20.00 -2.12 -16.35
C ALA A 23 20.29 -3.61 -16.08
N ASP A 24 21.56 -4.00 -16.21
CA ASP A 24 22.02 -5.40 -16.06
C ASP A 24 22.88 -5.62 -14.79
N THR A 25 22.87 -4.66 -13.86
CA THR A 25 23.64 -4.75 -12.61
C THR A 25 22.68 -4.77 -11.43
N ASP A 26 22.44 -3.59 -10.82
CA ASP A 26 21.48 -3.43 -9.75
C ASP A 26 20.41 -2.42 -10.17
N VAL A 27 19.14 -2.79 -10.04
CA VAL A 27 18.00 -1.95 -10.42
C VAL A 27 17.24 -1.52 -9.17
N PRO A 28 17.53 -0.34 -8.59
CA PRO A 28 16.82 0.15 -7.42
C PRO A 28 15.34 0.42 -7.70
N ALA A 29 14.51 0.26 -6.67
CA ALA A 29 13.08 0.48 -6.72
C ALA A 29 12.62 1.51 -5.68
N GLY A 30 11.43 2.05 -5.86
CA GLY A 30 10.78 2.86 -4.83
C GLY A 30 10.35 2.04 -3.62
N ASP A 31 10.26 2.70 -2.47
CA ASP A 31 9.81 2.12 -1.21
C ASP A 31 9.11 3.21 -0.37
N ILE A 32 8.85 2.98 0.92
CA ILE A 32 8.19 3.95 1.80
C ILE A 32 8.86 5.33 1.68
N GLY A 33 8.06 6.33 1.32
CA GLY A 33 8.53 7.71 1.14
C GLY A 33 9.30 8.00 -0.14
N THR A 34 9.52 7.00 -1.01
CA THR A 34 10.21 7.15 -2.31
C THR A 34 9.28 6.70 -3.43
N GLY A 35 8.57 7.64 -4.01
CA GLY A 35 7.58 7.40 -5.07
C GLY A 35 8.03 7.90 -6.44
N ALA A 36 7.08 8.06 -7.35
CA ALA A 36 7.32 8.47 -8.74
C ALA A 36 8.11 9.78 -8.85
N ARG A 37 7.90 10.73 -7.91
CA ARG A 37 8.62 12.01 -7.87
C ARG A 37 10.13 11.80 -7.64
N GLU A 38 10.48 11.04 -6.61
CA GLU A 38 11.87 10.75 -6.24
C GLU A 38 12.56 9.92 -7.32
N ILE A 39 11.87 8.91 -7.85
CA ILE A 39 12.37 8.09 -8.98
C ILE A 39 12.63 8.97 -10.20
N GLY A 40 11.74 9.91 -10.50
CA GLY A 40 11.94 10.86 -11.60
C GLY A 40 13.17 11.74 -11.42
N TYR A 41 13.41 12.25 -10.21
CA TYR A 41 14.60 13.06 -9.91
C TYR A 41 15.89 12.22 -10.02
N MET A 42 15.88 10.99 -9.54
CA MET A 42 17.02 10.10 -9.61
C MET A 42 17.32 9.64 -11.05
N PHE A 43 16.29 9.26 -11.81
CA PHE A 43 16.44 8.87 -13.20
C PHE A 43 16.97 10.03 -14.07
N GLY A 44 16.43 11.24 -13.88
CA GLY A 44 16.89 12.43 -14.57
C GLY A 44 18.38 12.72 -14.32
N GLN A 45 18.84 12.55 -13.08
CA GLN A 45 20.25 12.71 -12.72
C GLN A 45 21.13 11.60 -13.28
N TYR A 46 20.68 10.34 -13.23
CA TYR A 46 21.37 9.21 -13.84
C TYR A 46 21.61 9.46 -15.34
N LYS A 47 20.54 9.83 -16.08
CA LYS A 47 20.62 10.15 -17.49
C LYS A 47 21.61 11.29 -17.79
N ARG A 48 21.65 12.32 -16.95
CA ARG A 48 22.59 13.46 -17.12
C ARG A 48 24.04 13.04 -16.95
N ILE A 49 24.34 12.13 -16.01
CA ILE A 49 25.71 11.70 -15.71
C ILE A 49 26.19 10.64 -16.70
N ARG A 50 25.36 9.62 -16.93
CA ARG A 50 25.71 8.46 -17.77
C ARG A 50 25.55 8.72 -19.27
N GLY A 51 24.71 9.69 -19.64
CA GLY A 51 24.34 9.93 -21.03
C GLY A 51 23.45 8.83 -21.65
N LEU A 52 22.92 7.91 -20.82
CA LEU A 52 22.16 6.73 -21.23
C LEU A 52 20.70 6.85 -20.86
N TYR A 53 19.84 6.28 -21.69
CA TYR A 53 18.42 6.05 -21.44
C TYR A 53 18.22 4.53 -21.41
N GLU A 54 18.26 3.95 -20.22
CA GLU A 54 18.25 2.50 -20.05
C GLU A 54 17.33 2.07 -18.89
N GLY A 55 17.13 0.77 -18.74
CA GLY A 55 16.20 0.16 -17.78
C GLY A 55 16.65 0.19 -16.32
N VAL A 56 17.35 1.24 -15.89
CA VAL A 56 17.73 1.44 -14.49
C VAL A 56 16.58 2.07 -13.73
N LEU A 57 16.40 1.72 -12.46
CA LEU A 57 15.29 2.09 -11.57
C LEU A 57 13.94 1.52 -12.02
N THR A 58 13.10 1.15 -11.08
CA THR A 58 11.69 0.82 -11.31
C THR A 58 10.77 1.83 -10.65
N GLY A 59 9.52 1.91 -11.12
CA GLY A 59 8.57 2.94 -10.71
C GLY A 59 8.73 4.25 -11.48
N LYS A 60 9.33 4.18 -12.68
CA LYS A 60 9.45 5.31 -13.60
C LYS A 60 8.10 5.74 -14.15
N GLY A 61 8.00 7.01 -14.55
CA GLY A 61 6.84 7.51 -15.31
C GLY A 61 6.82 6.95 -16.73
N LEU A 62 5.63 6.89 -17.33
CA LEU A 62 5.42 6.36 -18.69
C LEU A 62 6.28 7.06 -19.76
N THR A 63 6.56 8.35 -19.60
CA THR A 63 7.33 9.14 -20.56
C THR A 63 8.82 8.85 -20.53
N TYR A 64 9.30 8.08 -19.55
CA TYR A 64 10.73 7.73 -19.43
C TYR A 64 10.96 6.26 -19.02
N GLY A 65 10.20 5.38 -19.62
CA GLY A 65 10.44 3.94 -19.55
C GLY A 65 9.72 3.19 -18.43
N GLY A 66 8.71 3.81 -17.81
CA GLY A 66 7.85 3.13 -16.82
C GLY A 66 6.79 2.25 -17.47
N SER A 67 6.31 1.25 -16.75
CA SER A 67 5.22 0.38 -17.20
C SER A 67 3.85 0.91 -16.75
N LEU A 68 2.82 0.56 -17.53
CA LEU A 68 1.41 0.79 -17.15
C LEU A 68 1.07 0.04 -15.86
N ALA A 69 0.11 0.59 -15.13
CA ALA A 69 -0.44 -0.01 -13.91
C ALA A 69 0.56 -0.17 -12.74
N ARG A 70 1.80 0.39 -12.83
CA ARG A 70 2.78 0.25 -11.75
C ARG A 70 2.31 0.90 -10.45
N THR A 71 1.62 2.03 -10.54
CA THR A 71 1.14 2.77 -9.36
C THR A 71 0.13 1.97 -8.55
N GLU A 72 -0.83 1.35 -9.21
CA GLU A 72 -1.91 0.57 -8.59
C GLU A 72 -1.56 -0.91 -8.36
N ALA A 73 -0.47 -1.39 -8.95
CA ALA A 73 -0.16 -2.83 -9.07
C ALA A 73 -0.15 -3.59 -7.75
N THR A 74 0.42 -3.03 -6.69
CA THR A 74 0.49 -3.69 -5.39
C THR A 74 -0.90 -3.80 -4.76
N GLY A 75 -1.65 -2.70 -4.71
CA GLY A 75 -2.99 -2.68 -4.13
C GLY A 75 -3.98 -3.53 -4.93
N TYR A 76 -3.93 -3.46 -6.25
CA TYR A 76 -4.79 -4.26 -7.12
C TYR A 76 -4.45 -5.75 -7.03
N GLY A 77 -3.16 -6.10 -7.07
CA GLY A 77 -2.71 -7.49 -6.92
C GLY A 77 -3.11 -8.09 -5.59
N LEU A 78 -3.04 -7.31 -4.51
CA LEU A 78 -3.54 -7.72 -3.19
C LEU A 78 -5.00 -8.14 -3.24
N LEU A 79 -5.86 -7.37 -3.89
CA LEU A 79 -7.29 -7.66 -3.97
C LEU A 79 -7.59 -8.83 -4.90
N TYR A 80 -6.89 -8.97 -6.01
CA TYR A 80 -7.05 -10.13 -6.88
C TYR A 80 -6.67 -11.43 -6.16
N LEU A 81 -5.55 -11.44 -5.42
CA LEU A 81 -5.18 -12.60 -4.62
C LEU A 81 -6.18 -12.86 -3.49
N THR A 82 -6.63 -11.81 -2.80
CA THR A 82 -7.65 -11.94 -1.75
C THR A 82 -8.94 -12.54 -2.29
N GLU A 83 -9.43 -12.04 -3.43
CA GLU A 83 -10.64 -12.55 -4.08
C GLU A 83 -10.50 -14.04 -4.44
N GLU A 84 -9.41 -14.44 -5.09
CA GLU A 84 -9.17 -15.83 -5.45
C GLU A 84 -9.03 -16.74 -4.23
N LEU A 85 -8.35 -16.26 -3.19
CA LEU A 85 -8.20 -17.00 -1.94
C LEU A 85 -9.55 -17.21 -1.23
N LEU A 86 -10.42 -16.21 -1.22
CA LEU A 86 -11.78 -16.33 -0.69
C LEU A 86 -12.62 -17.30 -1.53
N LYS A 87 -12.58 -17.21 -2.85
CA LYS A 87 -13.29 -18.14 -3.77
C LYS A 87 -12.89 -19.58 -3.54
N LEU A 88 -11.60 -19.87 -3.34
CA LEU A 88 -11.11 -21.23 -3.00
C LEU A 88 -11.70 -21.75 -1.68
N ASN A 89 -12.16 -20.88 -0.81
CA ASN A 89 -12.84 -21.23 0.45
C ASN A 89 -14.38 -21.09 0.36
N GLY A 90 -14.94 -20.91 -0.84
CA GLY A 90 -16.39 -20.79 -1.05
C GLY A 90 -16.97 -19.46 -0.57
N ILE A 91 -16.18 -18.41 -0.47
CA ILE A 91 -16.55 -17.09 0.06
C ILE A 91 -16.47 -16.05 -1.06
N GLU A 92 -17.51 -15.22 -1.19
CA GLU A 92 -17.52 -14.10 -2.11
C GLU A 92 -16.97 -12.83 -1.41
N LEU A 93 -16.14 -12.07 -2.11
CA LEU A 93 -15.62 -10.78 -1.64
C LEU A 93 -16.70 -9.69 -1.64
N ALA A 94 -17.59 -9.72 -2.64
CA ALA A 94 -18.67 -8.75 -2.74
C ALA A 94 -19.58 -8.76 -1.49
N GLY A 95 -19.93 -7.58 -1.02
CA GLY A 95 -20.72 -7.39 0.19
C GLY A 95 -19.96 -7.51 1.51
N LYS A 96 -18.68 -7.87 1.50
CA LYS A 96 -17.85 -7.93 2.71
C LYS A 96 -17.42 -6.56 3.17
N THR A 97 -17.27 -6.43 4.49
CA THR A 97 -16.65 -5.25 5.12
C THR A 97 -15.17 -5.45 5.29
N VAL A 98 -14.39 -4.42 4.99
CA VAL A 98 -12.93 -4.49 4.95
C VAL A 98 -12.31 -3.38 5.80
N ALA A 99 -11.36 -3.73 6.66
CA ALA A 99 -10.46 -2.78 7.29
C ALA A 99 -9.15 -2.71 6.51
N VAL A 100 -8.73 -1.50 6.19
CA VAL A 100 -7.43 -1.21 5.58
C VAL A 100 -6.64 -0.35 6.55
N SER A 101 -5.38 -0.68 6.81
CA SER A 101 -4.44 0.23 7.46
C SER A 101 -3.60 0.97 6.42
N GLY A 102 -3.06 2.11 6.82
CA GLY A 102 -2.32 2.99 5.92
C GLY A 102 -3.23 3.91 5.10
N SER A 103 -2.59 4.81 4.41
CA SER A 103 -3.18 5.76 3.46
C SER A 103 -2.17 6.16 2.38
N GLY A 104 -1.15 5.34 2.20
CA GLY A 104 -0.18 5.45 1.10
C GLY A 104 -0.68 4.74 -0.15
N ASN A 105 0.21 4.57 -1.12
CA ASN A 105 -0.08 3.98 -2.43
C ASN A 105 -0.83 2.63 -2.31
N VAL A 106 -0.28 1.67 -1.55
CA VAL A 106 -0.89 0.34 -1.41
C VAL A 106 -2.31 0.42 -0.84
N ALA A 107 -2.49 1.19 0.24
CA ALA A 107 -3.78 1.33 0.91
C ALA A 107 -4.84 2.01 0.04
N ILE A 108 -4.47 3.07 -0.70
CA ILE A 108 -5.37 3.79 -1.61
C ILE A 108 -5.88 2.86 -2.70
N TYR A 109 -4.98 2.17 -3.40
CA TYR A 109 -5.37 1.32 -4.51
C TYR A 109 -5.97 -0.02 -4.08
N ALA A 110 -5.63 -0.53 -2.89
CA ALA A 110 -6.36 -1.64 -2.28
C ALA A 110 -7.81 -1.25 -1.95
N THR A 111 -8.02 -0.05 -1.38
CA THR A 111 -9.36 0.47 -1.10
C THR A 111 -10.17 0.63 -2.38
N GLU A 112 -9.58 1.23 -3.41
CA GLU A 112 -10.23 1.42 -4.71
C GLU A 112 -10.65 0.10 -5.34
N LYS A 113 -9.73 -0.88 -5.39
CA LYS A 113 -10.01 -2.18 -5.99
C LYS A 113 -11.02 -2.98 -5.18
N ALA A 114 -10.95 -2.96 -3.86
CA ALA A 114 -11.93 -3.63 -3.01
C ALA A 114 -13.36 -3.14 -3.29
N GLN A 115 -13.54 -1.83 -3.41
CA GLN A 115 -14.83 -1.24 -3.74
C GLN A 115 -15.29 -1.57 -5.17
N GLN A 116 -14.38 -1.59 -6.14
CA GLN A 116 -14.70 -2.03 -7.51
C GLN A 116 -15.18 -3.49 -7.56
N LEU A 117 -14.66 -4.35 -6.68
CA LEU A 117 -15.06 -5.75 -6.53
C LEU A 117 -16.27 -5.94 -5.61
N GLY A 118 -16.93 -4.84 -5.19
CA GLY A 118 -18.18 -4.89 -4.43
C GLY A 118 -18.02 -5.02 -2.91
N ALA A 119 -16.81 -4.93 -2.36
CA ALA A 119 -16.59 -4.87 -0.92
C ALA A 119 -16.75 -3.44 -0.40
N LYS A 120 -16.97 -3.29 0.90
CA LYS A 120 -17.06 -1.99 1.58
C LYS A 120 -15.86 -1.78 2.50
N VAL A 121 -14.94 -0.91 2.12
CA VAL A 121 -13.81 -0.52 2.97
C VAL A 121 -14.27 0.55 3.94
N VAL A 122 -14.11 0.32 5.24
CA VAL A 122 -14.62 1.20 6.30
C VAL A 122 -13.54 1.91 7.09
N THR A 123 -12.27 1.55 6.91
CA THR A 123 -11.16 2.20 7.63
C THR A 123 -9.97 2.51 6.72
N VAL A 124 -9.23 3.55 7.07
CA VAL A 124 -7.86 3.84 6.61
C VAL A 124 -7.10 4.48 7.77
N SER A 125 -5.77 4.40 7.77
CA SER A 125 -4.97 4.97 8.86
C SER A 125 -3.73 5.71 8.36
N ASP A 126 -3.16 6.57 9.19
CA ASP A 126 -1.83 7.13 9.02
C ASP A 126 -1.05 7.12 10.35
N SER A 127 0.13 7.74 10.39
CA SER A 127 0.97 7.73 11.60
C SER A 127 0.40 8.51 12.78
N THR A 128 -0.68 9.28 12.61
CA THR A 128 -1.31 10.07 13.66
C THR A 128 -2.61 9.45 14.18
N GLY A 129 -3.27 8.63 13.35
CA GLY A 129 -4.54 8.03 13.73
C GLY A 129 -5.20 7.30 12.59
N TRP A 130 -6.49 7.03 12.74
CA TRP A 130 -7.26 6.29 11.76
C TRP A 130 -8.68 6.86 11.61
N VAL A 131 -9.26 6.62 10.46
CA VAL A 131 -10.63 7.01 10.13
C VAL A 131 -11.50 5.77 10.12
N TYR A 132 -12.71 5.92 10.67
CA TYR A 132 -13.82 5.00 10.47
C TYR A 132 -14.94 5.72 9.70
N ASP A 133 -15.33 5.18 8.56
CA ASP A 133 -16.47 5.64 7.77
C ASP A 133 -17.44 4.49 7.56
N PRO A 134 -18.57 4.43 8.29
CA PRO A 134 -19.53 3.34 8.19
C PRO A 134 -20.22 3.26 6.82
N GLU A 135 -20.25 4.35 6.07
CA GLU A 135 -20.78 4.40 4.71
C GLU A 135 -19.80 3.90 3.65
N GLY A 136 -18.53 3.72 4.04
CA GLY A 136 -17.41 3.33 3.18
C GLY A 136 -16.50 4.50 2.85
N ILE A 137 -15.19 4.22 2.80
CA ILE A 137 -14.15 5.22 2.52
C ILE A 137 -14.38 5.83 1.13
N ASP A 138 -14.39 7.15 1.07
CA ASP A 138 -14.41 7.91 -0.18
C ASP A 138 -12.99 7.97 -0.75
N VAL A 139 -12.75 7.21 -1.82
CA VAL A 139 -11.43 7.11 -2.47
C VAL A 139 -11.01 8.44 -3.09
N ALA A 140 -11.96 9.20 -3.64
CA ALA A 140 -11.63 10.50 -4.25
C ALA A 140 -11.15 11.49 -3.18
N ALA A 141 -11.85 11.56 -2.05
CA ALA A 141 -11.43 12.36 -0.90
C ALA A 141 -10.08 11.89 -0.35
N LEU A 142 -9.86 10.57 -0.25
CA LEU A 142 -8.60 10.01 0.22
C LEU A 142 -7.42 10.39 -0.71
N LYS A 143 -7.59 10.27 -2.02
CA LYS A 143 -6.60 10.68 -3.03
C LYS A 143 -6.32 12.19 -2.95
N GLU A 144 -7.35 13.02 -2.86
CA GLU A 144 -7.20 14.47 -2.72
C GLU A 144 -6.38 14.84 -1.49
N ILE A 145 -6.66 14.23 -0.35
CA ILE A 145 -5.94 14.49 0.90
C ILE A 145 -4.48 14.02 0.80
N LYS A 146 -4.23 12.79 0.31
CA LYS A 146 -2.93 12.14 0.41
C LYS A 146 -2.01 12.42 -0.77
N GLU A 147 -2.52 12.41 -1.97
CA GLU A 147 -1.72 12.55 -3.20
C GLU A 147 -1.59 14.01 -3.62
N VAL A 148 -2.67 14.79 -3.54
CA VAL A 148 -2.69 16.19 -3.96
C VAL A 148 -2.21 17.10 -2.83
N ASN A 149 -2.93 17.10 -1.70
CA ASN A 149 -2.66 18.02 -0.59
C ASN A 149 -1.53 17.54 0.34
N ARG A 150 -1.14 16.24 0.27
CA ARG A 150 -0.13 15.61 1.14
C ARG A 150 -0.40 15.86 2.63
N ALA A 151 -1.69 15.90 2.98
CA ALA A 151 -2.18 16.19 4.32
C ALA A 151 -2.36 14.92 5.17
N ARG A 152 -2.78 15.10 6.42
CA ARG A 152 -3.12 14.04 7.35
C ARG A 152 -4.60 13.66 7.23
N LEU A 153 -4.94 12.46 7.70
CA LEU A 153 -6.32 11.96 7.69
C LEU A 153 -7.26 12.74 8.61
N THR A 154 -6.74 13.60 9.49
CA THR A 154 -7.53 14.59 10.24
C THR A 154 -8.41 15.47 9.34
N GLU A 155 -7.99 15.64 8.07
CA GLU A 155 -8.74 16.43 7.09
C GLU A 155 -9.93 15.68 6.50
N TYR A 156 -10.00 14.34 6.65
CA TYR A 156 -11.01 13.50 6.00
C TYR A 156 -12.43 13.87 6.38
N LYS A 157 -12.66 14.26 7.64
CA LYS A 157 -13.96 14.70 8.13
C LYS A 157 -14.55 15.92 7.39
N LYS A 158 -13.70 16.73 6.73
CA LYS A 158 -14.15 17.85 5.90
C LYS A 158 -14.90 17.40 4.64
N TYR A 159 -14.54 16.22 4.12
CA TYR A 159 -15.15 15.60 2.94
C TYR A 159 -16.30 14.67 3.33
N ARG A 160 -16.17 14.00 4.47
CA ARG A 160 -17.11 12.99 4.98
C ARG A 160 -17.48 13.33 6.43
N PRO A 161 -18.47 14.23 6.66
CA PRO A 161 -18.80 14.72 8.02
C PRO A 161 -19.25 13.62 8.99
N ASN A 162 -19.85 12.53 8.47
CA ASN A 162 -20.34 11.40 9.27
C ASN A 162 -19.22 10.40 9.65
N SER A 163 -18.01 10.59 9.14
CA SER A 163 -16.88 9.76 9.52
C SER A 163 -16.34 10.12 10.90
N GLU A 164 -15.66 9.19 11.51
CA GLU A 164 -14.99 9.36 12.79
C GLU A 164 -13.47 9.33 12.59
N TYR A 165 -12.75 10.26 13.23
CA TYR A 165 -11.30 10.21 13.31
C TYR A 165 -10.89 9.89 14.75
N HIS A 166 -10.00 8.92 14.89
CA HIS A 166 -9.46 8.46 16.16
C HIS A 166 -7.94 8.62 16.16
N GLU A 167 -7.39 9.21 17.22
CA GLU A 167 -5.94 9.33 17.38
C GLU A 167 -5.29 8.00 17.76
N GLY A 168 -4.05 7.81 17.35
CA GLY A 168 -3.25 6.64 17.69
C GLY A 168 -3.67 5.36 16.98
N ARG A 169 -3.47 4.21 17.67
CA ARG A 169 -3.76 2.87 17.13
C ARG A 169 -5.20 2.47 17.42
N GLY A 170 -5.73 1.51 16.66
CA GLY A 170 -7.07 0.95 16.93
C GLY A 170 -7.84 0.52 15.70
N VAL A 171 -7.28 0.65 14.51
CA VAL A 171 -7.94 0.29 13.25
C VAL A 171 -8.45 -1.16 13.24
N TRP A 172 -7.78 -2.07 13.94
CA TRP A 172 -8.12 -3.49 14.00
C TRP A 172 -9.22 -3.84 15.02
N ASN A 173 -9.68 -2.87 15.82
CA ASN A 173 -10.79 -3.06 16.75
C ASN A 173 -12.17 -2.96 16.08
N VAL A 174 -12.22 -2.48 14.84
CA VAL A 174 -13.46 -2.37 14.07
C VAL A 174 -13.91 -3.75 13.62
N LYS A 175 -15.22 -4.03 13.79
CA LYS A 175 -15.80 -5.29 13.31
C LYS A 175 -15.86 -5.31 11.79
N VAL A 176 -15.06 -6.18 11.19
CA VAL A 176 -14.95 -6.36 9.74
C VAL A 176 -14.81 -7.83 9.38
N ASP A 177 -15.13 -8.16 8.13
CA ASP A 177 -14.94 -9.52 7.60
C ASP A 177 -13.47 -9.75 7.18
N ILE A 178 -12.80 -8.73 6.65
CA ILE A 178 -11.46 -8.85 6.07
C ILE A 178 -10.58 -7.73 6.59
N ALA A 179 -9.33 -8.05 6.91
CA ALA A 179 -8.31 -7.08 7.28
C ALA A 179 -7.16 -7.08 6.26
N LEU A 180 -6.82 -5.89 5.77
CA LEU A 180 -5.73 -5.66 4.82
C LEU A 180 -4.68 -4.73 5.44
N PRO A 181 -3.65 -5.26 6.09
CA PRO A 181 -2.54 -4.47 6.62
C PRO A 181 -1.71 -3.91 5.46
N CYS A 182 -1.79 -2.58 5.23
CA CYS A 182 -1.17 -1.88 4.10
C CYS A 182 -0.27 -0.70 4.51
N ALA A 183 0.07 -0.58 5.81
CA ALA A 183 0.86 0.54 6.31
C ALA A 183 2.34 0.19 6.48
N THR A 184 2.69 -0.43 7.59
CA THR A 184 4.08 -0.62 7.97
C THR A 184 4.34 -2.02 8.54
N GLN A 185 5.62 -2.37 8.58
CA GLN A 185 6.10 -3.57 9.23
C GLN A 185 5.69 -3.61 10.71
N ASN A 186 5.30 -4.79 11.20
CA ASN A 186 4.91 -5.05 12.58
C ASN A 186 3.83 -4.10 13.13
N GLU A 187 2.82 -3.79 12.31
CA GLU A 187 1.70 -2.94 12.73
C GLU A 187 0.55 -3.73 13.38
N LEU A 188 0.40 -5.01 13.08
CA LEU A 188 -0.63 -5.89 13.62
C LEU A 188 -0.01 -6.84 14.65
N HIS A 189 -0.29 -6.58 15.92
CA HIS A 189 0.22 -7.34 17.05
C HIS A 189 -0.77 -8.41 17.53
N LEU A 190 -0.39 -9.18 18.55
CA LEU A 190 -1.22 -10.28 19.09
C LEU A 190 -2.58 -9.76 19.60
N GLU A 191 -2.61 -8.64 20.30
CA GLU A 191 -3.86 -8.04 20.78
C GLU A 191 -4.79 -7.62 19.64
N ASP A 192 -4.24 -7.12 18.52
CA ASP A 192 -5.00 -6.78 17.32
C ASP A 192 -5.58 -8.04 16.67
N ALA A 193 -4.79 -9.11 16.58
CA ALA A 193 -5.24 -10.40 16.07
C ALA A 193 -6.36 -11.01 16.93
N GLN A 194 -6.25 -10.88 18.24
CA GLN A 194 -7.30 -11.30 19.18
C GLN A 194 -8.59 -10.53 18.96
N ALA A 195 -8.51 -9.21 18.77
CA ALA A 195 -9.67 -8.36 18.48
C ALA A 195 -10.32 -8.75 17.14
N LEU A 196 -9.53 -8.96 16.09
CA LEU A 196 -10.03 -9.39 14.78
C LEU A 196 -10.76 -10.73 14.85
N VAL A 197 -10.18 -11.72 15.53
CA VAL A 197 -10.82 -13.04 15.74
C VAL A 197 -12.12 -12.90 16.54
N ALA A 198 -12.10 -12.15 17.64
CA ALA A 198 -13.28 -11.93 18.47
C ALA A 198 -14.41 -11.23 17.70
N ASN A 199 -14.08 -10.36 16.76
CA ASN A 199 -15.01 -9.65 15.88
C ASN A 199 -15.50 -10.51 14.69
N GLY A 200 -14.95 -11.72 14.51
CA GLY A 200 -15.36 -12.64 13.45
C GLY A 200 -14.69 -12.38 12.10
N CYS A 201 -13.50 -11.79 12.08
CA CYS A 201 -12.70 -11.61 10.87
C CYS A 201 -12.38 -12.97 10.23
N ILE A 202 -12.65 -13.10 8.94
CA ILE A 202 -12.48 -14.36 8.19
C ILE A 202 -11.16 -14.44 7.43
N ALA A 203 -10.58 -13.31 7.06
CA ALA A 203 -9.33 -13.27 6.31
C ALA A 203 -8.45 -12.07 6.68
N VAL A 204 -7.13 -12.30 6.70
CA VAL A 204 -6.09 -11.28 6.80
C VAL A 204 -5.14 -11.46 5.62
N CYS A 205 -5.02 -10.44 4.75
CA CYS A 205 -4.16 -10.47 3.58
C CYS A 205 -3.21 -9.26 3.60
N GLU A 206 -1.91 -9.52 3.61
CA GLU A 206 -0.88 -8.52 3.85
C GLU A 206 -0.53 -7.72 2.59
N GLY A 207 -0.85 -6.44 2.57
CA GLY A 207 -0.41 -5.51 1.52
C GLY A 207 0.97 -4.93 1.78
N ALA A 208 1.34 -4.70 3.03
CA ALA A 208 2.68 -4.28 3.43
C ALA A 208 3.64 -5.48 3.56
N ASN A 209 4.93 -5.19 3.76
CA ASN A 209 5.93 -6.21 4.03
C ASN A 209 5.95 -6.53 5.53
N MET A 210 5.67 -7.78 5.88
CA MET A 210 5.68 -8.29 7.26
C MET A 210 4.90 -7.40 8.26
N PRO A 211 3.65 -7.00 7.95
CA PRO A 211 2.91 -6.11 8.84
C PRO A 211 2.40 -6.83 10.09
N THR A 212 2.19 -8.14 10.01
CA THR A 212 1.70 -8.96 11.11
C THR A 212 2.86 -9.61 11.86
N THR A 213 2.89 -9.48 13.18
CA THR A 213 3.93 -10.14 13.99
C THR A 213 3.78 -11.67 13.94
N LEU A 214 4.85 -12.40 14.19
CA LEU A 214 4.83 -13.87 14.16
C LEU A 214 3.78 -14.46 15.10
N GLU A 215 3.71 -13.93 16.31
CA GLU A 215 2.74 -14.36 17.32
C GLU A 215 1.29 -14.12 16.87
N ALA A 216 1.03 -12.96 16.24
CA ALA A 216 -0.28 -12.63 15.68
C ALA A 216 -0.63 -13.57 14.51
N THR A 217 0.33 -13.85 13.61
CA THR A 217 0.14 -14.79 12.50
C THR A 217 -0.23 -16.17 13.00
N GLU A 218 0.52 -16.70 13.97
CA GLU A 218 0.23 -18.01 14.56
C GLU A 218 -1.16 -18.04 15.20
N TYR A 219 -1.53 -16.96 15.90
CA TYR A 219 -2.84 -16.86 16.54
C TYR A 219 -3.98 -16.84 15.51
N LEU A 220 -3.88 -16.04 14.46
CA LEU A 220 -4.87 -15.98 13.39
C LEU A 220 -5.07 -17.35 12.74
N GLN A 221 -3.98 -18.03 12.35
CA GLN A 221 -4.02 -19.35 11.71
C GLN A 221 -4.62 -20.42 12.63
N LYS A 222 -4.24 -20.44 13.91
CA LYS A 222 -4.80 -21.37 14.92
C LYS A 222 -6.30 -21.19 15.13
N ASN A 223 -6.83 -19.99 14.91
CA ASN A 223 -8.26 -19.68 15.02
C ASN A 223 -9.00 -19.76 13.67
N GLY A 224 -8.40 -20.33 12.64
CA GLY A 224 -9.05 -20.59 11.35
C GLY A 224 -9.23 -19.37 10.45
N VAL A 225 -8.54 -18.27 10.73
CA VAL A 225 -8.54 -17.11 9.85
C VAL A 225 -7.67 -17.41 8.62
N ILE A 226 -8.22 -17.16 7.44
CA ILE A 226 -7.50 -17.27 6.17
C ILE A 226 -6.38 -16.23 6.15
N PHE A 227 -5.13 -16.67 5.97
CA PHE A 227 -3.99 -15.76 6.05
C PHE A 227 -3.16 -15.81 4.76
N ALA A 228 -2.96 -14.64 4.13
CA ALA A 228 -2.10 -14.46 2.98
C ALA A 228 -0.89 -13.59 3.33
N PRO A 229 0.33 -14.16 3.36
CA PRO A 229 1.55 -13.42 3.70
C PRO A 229 1.93 -12.40 2.62
N GLY A 230 2.54 -11.31 3.03
CA GLY A 230 2.91 -10.18 2.16
C GLY A 230 3.70 -10.59 0.92
N LYS A 231 4.68 -11.49 1.06
CA LYS A 231 5.48 -11.98 -0.09
C LYS A 231 4.67 -12.62 -1.23
N ALA A 232 3.44 -13.05 -0.97
CA ALA A 232 2.50 -13.52 -1.99
C ALA A 232 1.45 -12.45 -2.30
N ALA A 233 0.85 -11.87 -1.26
CA ALA A 233 -0.28 -10.95 -1.40
C ALA A 233 0.10 -9.62 -2.02
N ASN A 234 1.30 -9.09 -1.78
CA ASN A 234 1.76 -7.82 -2.36
C ASN A 234 2.62 -7.97 -3.64
N ALA A 235 2.71 -9.16 -4.21
CA ALA A 235 3.58 -9.46 -5.35
C ALA A 235 3.22 -8.70 -6.64
N GLY A 236 2.03 -8.10 -6.75
CA GLY A 236 1.61 -7.32 -7.92
C GLY A 236 2.57 -6.21 -8.29
N GLY A 237 3.11 -5.50 -7.30
CA GLY A 237 4.09 -4.45 -7.51
C GLY A 237 5.40 -4.95 -8.11
N VAL A 238 5.97 -6.01 -7.56
CA VAL A 238 7.22 -6.58 -8.06
C VAL A 238 7.05 -7.27 -9.41
N ALA A 239 5.90 -7.88 -9.67
CA ALA A 239 5.58 -8.45 -10.98
C ALA A 239 5.57 -7.36 -12.08
N THR A 240 4.94 -6.22 -11.80
CA THR A 240 4.94 -5.08 -12.72
C THR A 240 6.32 -4.45 -12.87
N SER A 241 7.13 -4.43 -11.79
CA SER A 241 8.53 -3.99 -11.87
C SER A 241 9.38 -4.92 -12.73
N ALA A 242 9.15 -6.24 -12.68
CA ALA A 242 9.84 -7.19 -13.56
C ALA A 242 9.50 -6.94 -15.05
N LEU A 243 8.24 -6.63 -15.36
CA LEU A 243 7.84 -6.22 -16.72
C LEU A 243 8.44 -4.88 -17.13
N GLU A 244 8.68 -3.97 -16.20
CA GLU A 244 9.34 -2.69 -16.47
C GLU A 244 10.82 -2.87 -16.79
N MET A 245 11.47 -3.90 -16.24
CA MET A 245 12.88 -4.23 -16.48
C MET A 245 13.10 -5.05 -17.76
N SER A 246 12.07 -5.69 -18.30
CA SER A 246 12.16 -6.51 -19.52
C SER A 246 12.06 -5.68 -20.81
#